data_c4ebb4eaa7e4e63f120b53e46b141005
#
_entry.id   c4ebb4eaa7e4e63f120b53e46b141005
#
_cell.length_a   1.000
_cell.length_b   1.000
_cell.length_c   1.000
_cell.angle_alpha   90.00
_cell.angle_beta   90.00
_cell.angle_gamma   90.00
#
_symmetry.space_group_name_H-M   'P 1'
#
loop_
_entity.id
_entity.type
_entity.pdbx_description
1 polymer ?
#
loop_
_entity_poly.entity_id
_entity_poly.type
_entity_poly.pdbx_seq_one_letter_code
_entity_poly.pdbx_strand_id
1 'polypeptide(L)'
;TDAGTRSVLFNVFEGLVKPTTDGDVTPAVASDYTISDDAKTYTFTLRDGITFQDGNPVTVEDIKYSLERSAEMDGESSALSAISAINIVDDKTIELTLSEANSEFIYNLTIAILEQANDANQATNPIGTGPFKVKKFAEGQYLELEKYDGYWNQDLDCVTSAKFKFIADAEAAFLELQGGTIDMLTGLTNDKVQALNSDYNVVESTMMLIHGLFLNNSYEPLQDVRVRQALNYAIDRDAINEFLFNGKSKIIQTHGYPMITAWYNADTEGTYTYDVEKAKELLTEAGYGDGFDLEITVPSNYSQHVQTAEIIAEQLAAVGVNVTINQVEWSAWLSDVYQGRDYQSTVIGFDISSQAPSTWYKRYYTESSNDFTNFSNTEYDELYGQAL
;
A
#
# COMPACT_ATOMS: atom_id res chain seq x y z
N THR A 1 -3.48 -3.56 -9.27
CA THR A 1 -2.36 -4.51 -9.05
C THR A 1 -2.10 -4.65 -7.56
N ASP A 2 -1.93 -5.89 -7.07
CA ASP A 2 -1.55 -6.16 -5.69
C ASP A 2 -0.10 -5.72 -5.39
N ALA A 3 0.27 -5.65 -4.10
CA ALA A 3 1.58 -5.21 -3.67
C ALA A 3 2.71 -6.13 -4.19
N GLY A 4 2.48 -7.45 -4.27
CA GLY A 4 3.46 -8.40 -4.78
C GLY A 4 3.79 -8.16 -6.26
N THR A 5 2.77 -7.96 -7.09
CA THR A 5 2.96 -7.62 -8.51
C THR A 5 3.70 -6.29 -8.66
N ARG A 6 3.34 -5.27 -7.88
CA ARG A 6 4.04 -3.97 -7.91
C ARG A 6 5.51 -4.08 -7.54
N SER A 7 5.84 -4.85 -6.48
CA SER A 7 7.22 -5.04 -6.02
C SER A 7 8.14 -5.70 -7.08
N VAL A 8 7.57 -6.37 -8.07
CA VAL A 8 8.32 -6.92 -9.22
C VAL A 8 8.36 -5.93 -10.38
N LEU A 9 7.20 -5.35 -10.74
CA LEU A 9 7.06 -4.53 -11.94
C LEU A 9 7.81 -3.19 -11.86
N PHE A 10 8.06 -2.62 -10.68
CA PHE A 10 8.86 -1.38 -10.55
C PHE A 10 10.32 -1.56 -11.03
N ASN A 11 10.82 -2.80 -11.16
CA ASN A 11 12.11 -3.07 -11.77
C ASN A 11 12.08 -2.96 -13.31
N VAL A 12 10.90 -3.08 -13.91
CA VAL A 12 10.70 -3.04 -15.36
C VAL A 12 10.24 -1.67 -15.82
N PHE A 13 9.39 -1.02 -15.02
CA PHE A 13 8.74 0.24 -15.34
C PHE A 13 9.10 1.33 -14.34
N GLU A 14 9.32 2.54 -14.82
CA GLU A 14 9.44 3.74 -14.00
C GLU A 14 8.40 4.78 -14.43
N GLY A 15 8.05 5.67 -13.49
CA GLY A 15 7.23 6.84 -13.75
C GLY A 15 8.07 8.07 -14.07
N LEU A 16 7.44 9.25 -14.11
CA LEU A 16 8.16 10.53 -14.14
C LEU A 16 9.07 10.66 -12.93
N VAL A 17 8.56 10.23 -11.78
CA VAL A 17 9.26 10.09 -10.51
C VAL A 17 9.13 8.65 -10.00
N LYS A 18 9.96 8.27 -9.04
CA LYS A 18 9.90 6.98 -8.37
C LYS A 18 9.95 7.16 -6.85
N PRO A 19 9.32 6.26 -6.07
CA PRO A 19 9.34 6.34 -4.62
C PRO A 19 10.73 6.10 -4.05
N THR A 20 11.00 6.71 -2.90
CA THR A 20 12.19 6.50 -2.08
C THR A 20 11.84 5.67 -0.84
N THR A 21 12.86 5.20 -0.11
CA THR A 21 12.68 4.37 1.09
C THR A 21 12.11 5.11 2.29
N ASP A 22 12.16 6.44 2.28
CA ASP A 22 11.64 7.34 3.31
C ASP A 22 10.26 7.90 3.00
N GLY A 23 9.58 7.38 1.96
CA GLY A 23 8.21 7.73 1.62
C GLY A 23 8.06 8.99 0.78
N ASP A 24 9.17 9.49 0.24
CA ASP A 24 9.19 10.61 -0.71
C ASP A 24 9.33 10.09 -2.16
N VAL A 25 9.50 10.99 -3.11
CA VAL A 25 9.75 10.66 -4.51
C VAL A 25 11.02 11.33 -5.01
N THR A 26 11.66 10.71 -5.99
CA THR A 26 12.84 11.24 -6.67
C THR A 26 12.64 11.18 -8.20
N PRO A 27 13.24 12.08 -8.98
CA PRO A 27 13.21 12.02 -10.44
C PRO A 27 13.64 10.65 -11.00
N ALA A 28 12.92 10.16 -12.01
CA ALA A 28 13.21 8.90 -12.72
C ALA A 28 13.26 9.14 -14.23
N VAL A 29 12.15 8.96 -14.97
CA VAL A 29 12.08 9.31 -16.41
C VAL A 29 12.30 10.81 -16.60
N ALA A 30 11.77 11.66 -15.72
CA ALA A 30 12.17 13.04 -15.63
C ALA A 30 13.56 13.15 -15.00
N SER A 31 14.36 14.13 -15.42
CA SER A 31 15.61 14.52 -14.76
C SER A 31 15.38 15.51 -13.64
N ASP A 32 14.33 16.32 -13.76
CA ASP A 32 13.97 17.37 -12.81
C ASP A 32 12.50 17.74 -12.98
N TYR A 33 11.93 18.39 -11.95
CA TYR A 33 10.59 18.95 -12.01
C TYR A 33 10.45 20.20 -11.15
N THR A 34 9.46 21.03 -11.46
CA THR A 34 9.06 22.18 -10.66
C THR A 34 7.55 22.16 -10.43
N ILE A 35 7.15 22.70 -9.27
CA ILE A 35 5.76 22.89 -8.89
C ILE A 35 5.54 24.39 -8.72
N SER A 36 4.48 24.93 -9.32
CA SER A 36 4.13 26.35 -9.16
C SER A 36 3.73 26.68 -7.72
N ASP A 37 3.88 27.95 -7.31
CA ASP A 37 3.57 28.40 -5.96
C ASP A 37 2.10 28.14 -5.55
N ASP A 38 1.18 28.09 -6.52
CA ASP A 38 -0.22 27.78 -6.32
C ASP A 38 -0.55 26.27 -6.37
N ALA A 39 0.49 25.43 -6.48
CA ALA A 39 0.40 23.98 -6.58
C ALA A 39 -0.55 23.44 -7.68
N LYS A 40 -0.76 24.23 -8.76
CA LYS A 40 -1.62 23.84 -9.89
C LYS A 40 -0.85 23.41 -11.12
N THR A 41 0.41 23.80 -11.26
CA THR A 41 1.20 23.51 -12.46
C THR A 41 2.44 22.71 -12.10
N TYR A 42 2.62 21.60 -12.76
CA TYR A 42 3.77 20.70 -12.63
C TYR A 42 4.51 20.65 -13.94
N THR A 43 5.77 21.08 -13.96
CA THR A 43 6.61 21.09 -15.16
C THR A 43 7.74 20.07 -15.00
N PHE A 44 7.86 19.16 -15.95
CA PHE A 44 8.87 18.09 -15.95
C PHE A 44 9.83 18.27 -17.12
N THR A 45 11.12 18.05 -16.84
CA THR A 45 12.15 17.96 -17.87
C THR A 45 12.51 16.49 -18.11
N LEU A 46 12.31 16.01 -19.32
CA LEU A 46 12.69 14.65 -19.73
C LEU A 46 14.21 14.47 -19.63
N ARG A 47 14.63 13.32 -19.11
CA ARG A 47 16.05 12.97 -18.99
C ARG A 47 16.70 12.82 -20.36
N ASP A 48 17.91 13.37 -20.51
CA ASP A 48 18.69 13.27 -21.74
C ASP A 48 19.08 11.82 -22.04
N GLY A 49 18.83 11.37 -23.26
CA GLY A 49 19.27 10.07 -23.75
C GLY A 49 18.57 8.87 -23.11
N ILE A 50 17.44 9.10 -22.38
CA ILE A 50 16.65 8.01 -21.82
C ILE A 50 16.00 7.19 -22.94
N THR A 51 16.04 5.87 -22.79
CA THR A 51 15.47 4.93 -23.77
C THR A 51 14.59 3.90 -23.08
N PHE A 52 13.62 3.38 -23.83
CA PHE A 52 12.96 2.13 -23.50
C PHE A 52 13.90 0.92 -23.62
N GLN A 53 13.51 -0.21 -23.07
CA GLN A 53 14.32 -1.43 -23.02
C GLN A 53 14.56 -2.10 -24.37
N ASP A 54 13.88 -1.67 -25.42
CA ASP A 54 14.13 -2.06 -26.83
C ASP A 54 15.11 -1.11 -27.54
N GLY A 55 15.52 -0.01 -26.87
CA GLY A 55 16.45 0.99 -27.36
C GLY A 55 15.80 2.20 -28.04
N ASN A 56 14.48 2.25 -28.16
CA ASN A 56 13.76 3.42 -28.66
C ASN A 56 13.84 4.58 -27.66
N PRO A 57 14.01 5.84 -28.12
CA PRO A 57 14.04 6.98 -27.24
C PRO A 57 12.66 7.18 -26.56
N VAL A 58 12.65 7.55 -25.28
CA VAL A 58 11.45 8.02 -24.61
C VAL A 58 11.16 9.45 -25.06
N THR A 59 9.92 9.74 -25.37
CA THR A 59 9.46 11.04 -25.85
C THR A 59 8.46 11.68 -24.87
N VAL A 60 8.24 12.97 -24.98
CA VAL A 60 7.19 13.67 -24.22
C VAL A 60 5.78 13.24 -24.64
N GLU A 61 5.63 12.75 -25.88
CA GLU A 61 4.41 12.13 -26.39
C GLU A 61 4.10 10.82 -25.68
N ASP A 62 5.12 9.98 -25.39
CA ASP A 62 4.95 8.74 -24.61
C ASP A 62 4.53 9.06 -23.17
N ILE A 63 5.07 10.12 -22.58
CA ILE A 63 4.67 10.57 -21.25
C ILE A 63 3.19 10.99 -21.28
N LYS A 64 2.80 11.87 -22.21
CA LYS A 64 1.42 12.30 -22.37
C LYS A 64 0.48 11.12 -22.56
N TYR A 65 0.81 10.24 -23.49
CA TYR A 65 0.04 9.02 -23.76
C TYR A 65 -0.16 8.18 -22.50
N SER A 66 0.91 7.95 -21.72
CA SER A 66 0.87 7.11 -20.51
C SER A 66 -0.04 7.68 -19.44
N LEU A 67 -0.01 9.00 -19.23
CA LEU A 67 -0.88 9.70 -18.30
C LEU A 67 -2.36 9.64 -18.73
N GLU A 68 -2.66 9.95 -19.99
CA GLU A 68 -4.01 9.90 -20.54
C GLU A 68 -4.59 8.47 -20.48
N ARG A 69 -3.81 7.48 -20.90
CA ARG A 69 -4.19 6.06 -20.86
C ARG A 69 -4.50 5.59 -19.43
N SER A 70 -3.66 5.96 -18.46
CA SER A 70 -3.89 5.57 -17.07
C SER A 70 -5.12 6.24 -16.48
N ALA A 71 -5.37 7.51 -16.82
CA ALA A 71 -6.58 8.22 -16.42
C ALA A 71 -7.86 7.54 -16.98
N GLU A 72 -7.82 7.11 -18.25
CA GLU A 72 -8.95 6.41 -18.87
C GLU A 72 -9.23 5.05 -18.26
N MET A 73 -8.18 4.28 -17.92
CA MET A 73 -8.32 2.91 -17.37
C MET A 73 -8.98 2.91 -16.00
N ASP A 74 -8.63 3.86 -15.15
CA ASP A 74 -9.15 3.98 -13.78
C ASP A 74 -10.40 4.85 -13.70
N GLY A 75 -10.75 5.56 -14.79
CA GLY A 75 -11.93 6.41 -14.90
C GLY A 75 -11.93 7.56 -13.90
N GLU A 76 -13.12 7.96 -13.45
CA GLU A 76 -13.28 9.08 -12.50
C GLU A 76 -12.64 8.82 -11.13
N SER A 77 -12.36 7.57 -10.79
CA SER A 77 -11.66 7.21 -9.55
C SER A 77 -10.14 7.38 -9.63
N SER A 78 -9.60 7.64 -10.81
CA SER A 78 -8.17 7.88 -11.01
C SER A 78 -7.72 9.17 -10.34
N ALA A 79 -6.62 9.10 -9.58
CA ALA A 79 -5.97 10.31 -9.06
C ALA A 79 -5.52 11.26 -10.20
N LEU A 80 -5.28 10.72 -11.41
CA LEU A 80 -4.90 11.49 -12.59
C LEU A 80 -6.09 12.29 -13.20
N SER A 81 -7.34 12.02 -12.79
CA SER A 81 -8.50 12.82 -13.19
C SER A 81 -8.41 14.28 -12.76
N ALA A 82 -7.55 14.59 -11.78
CA ALA A 82 -7.23 15.95 -11.38
C ALA A 82 -6.47 16.74 -12.48
N ILE A 83 -5.87 16.09 -13.47
CA ILE A 83 -5.18 16.75 -14.59
C ILE A 83 -6.23 17.36 -15.53
N SER A 84 -6.25 18.68 -15.61
CA SER A 84 -7.14 19.42 -16.54
C SER A 84 -6.52 19.65 -17.92
N ALA A 85 -5.17 19.69 -18.00
CA ALA A 85 -4.46 19.84 -19.26
C ALA A 85 -3.05 19.22 -19.18
N ILE A 86 -2.61 18.66 -20.32
CA ILE A 86 -1.24 18.17 -20.53
C ILE A 86 -0.68 18.89 -21.75
N ASN A 87 0.30 19.76 -21.54
CA ASN A 87 0.91 20.61 -22.55
C ASN A 87 2.33 20.15 -22.84
N ILE A 88 2.63 19.79 -24.08
CA ILE A 88 3.99 19.60 -24.55
C ILE A 88 4.55 20.99 -24.88
N VAL A 89 5.53 21.43 -24.10
CA VAL A 89 6.15 22.76 -24.25
C VAL A 89 7.21 22.71 -25.36
N ASP A 90 8.03 21.67 -25.33
CA ASP A 90 9.05 21.35 -26.34
C ASP A 90 9.37 19.85 -26.34
N ASP A 91 10.39 19.40 -27.04
CA ASP A 91 10.79 18.00 -27.19
C ASP A 91 11.32 17.35 -25.88
N LYS A 92 11.49 18.13 -24.81
CA LYS A 92 11.96 17.68 -23.49
C LYS A 92 11.12 18.14 -22.32
N THR A 93 10.19 19.03 -22.53
CA THR A 93 9.44 19.69 -21.45
C THR A 93 7.97 19.42 -21.59
N ILE A 94 7.38 18.87 -20.54
CA ILE A 94 5.94 18.64 -20.44
C ILE A 94 5.41 19.32 -19.17
N GLU A 95 4.25 19.95 -19.31
CA GLU A 95 3.57 20.68 -18.26
C GLU A 95 2.18 20.05 -18.01
N LEU A 96 1.90 19.77 -16.74
CA LEU A 96 0.60 19.27 -16.27
C LEU A 96 -0.09 20.38 -15.51
N THR A 97 -1.32 20.72 -15.89
CA THR A 97 -2.17 21.67 -15.15
C THR A 97 -3.24 20.89 -14.42
N LEU A 98 -3.43 21.14 -13.12
CA LEU A 98 -4.47 20.55 -12.30
C LEU A 98 -5.73 21.42 -12.30
N SER A 99 -6.88 20.81 -12.13
CA SER A 99 -8.18 21.50 -11.92
C SER A 99 -8.18 22.26 -10.59
N GLU A 100 -7.55 21.72 -9.55
CA GLU A 100 -7.43 22.29 -8.22
C GLU A 100 -5.99 22.21 -7.72
N ALA A 101 -5.64 23.07 -6.76
CA ALA A 101 -4.33 23.04 -6.12
C ALA A 101 -4.11 21.70 -5.40
N ASN A 102 -2.95 21.07 -5.60
CA ASN A 102 -2.59 19.85 -4.89
C ASN A 102 -1.07 19.68 -4.85
N SER A 103 -0.43 20.02 -3.75
CA SER A 103 1.02 19.92 -3.58
C SER A 103 1.55 18.48 -3.53
N GLU A 104 0.67 17.53 -3.27
CA GLU A 104 1.01 16.09 -3.19
C GLU A 104 0.75 15.33 -4.49
N PHE A 105 0.29 16.01 -5.55
CA PHE A 105 -0.01 15.35 -6.81
C PHE A 105 1.19 14.59 -7.40
N ILE A 106 2.41 15.03 -7.07
CA ILE A 106 3.67 14.41 -7.50
C ILE A 106 3.73 12.90 -7.19
N TYR A 107 3.16 12.45 -6.06
CA TYR A 107 3.15 11.04 -5.67
C TYR A 107 2.32 10.15 -6.63
N ASN A 108 1.38 10.73 -7.36
CA ASN A 108 0.58 10.01 -8.35
C ASN A 108 1.32 9.80 -9.68
N LEU A 109 2.49 10.44 -9.86
CA LEU A 109 3.29 10.39 -11.09
C LEU A 109 4.37 9.30 -11.06
N THR A 110 4.23 8.34 -10.17
CA THR A 110 5.00 7.10 -10.11
C THR A 110 4.46 6.03 -11.07
N ILE A 111 3.39 6.31 -11.80
CA ILE A 111 2.80 5.41 -12.80
C ILE A 111 3.78 5.16 -13.95
N ALA A 112 3.71 3.95 -14.53
CA ALA A 112 4.59 3.53 -15.60
C ALA A 112 4.49 4.43 -16.83
N ILE A 113 5.62 4.91 -17.33
CA ILE A 113 5.72 5.51 -18.66
C ILE A 113 5.89 4.37 -19.66
N LEU A 114 4.99 4.30 -20.63
CA LEU A 114 4.88 3.24 -21.63
C LEU A 114 5.26 3.78 -23.01
N GLU A 115 5.89 2.93 -23.79
CA GLU A 115 6.06 3.19 -25.22
C GLU A 115 4.73 3.07 -25.93
N GLN A 116 4.21 4.20 -26.45
CA GLN A 116 2.92 4.22 -27.14
C GLN A 116 2.84 3.23 -28.30
N ALA A 117 3.92 3.10 -29.06
CA ALA A 117 4.00 2.19 -30.20
C ALA A 117 3.89 0.71 -29.80
N ASN A 118 4.25 0.35 -28.55
CA ASN A 118 4.19 -1.02 -28.03
C ASN A 118 2.95 -1.31 -27.17
N ASP A 119 2.03 -0.38 -27.00
CA ASP A 119 0.91 -0.54 -26.04
C ASP A 119 0.10 -1.82 -26.27
N ALA A 120 -0.23 -2.13 -27.51
CA ALA A 120 -0.97 -3.35 -27.86
C ALA A 120 -0.26 -4.66 -27.46
N ASN A 121 1.05 -4.62 -27.25
CA ASN A 121 1.88 -5.77 -26.92
C ASN A 121 2.30 -5.80 -25.43
N GLN A 122 2.03 -4.76 -24.64
CA GLN A 122 2.52 -4.67 -23.26
C GLN A 122 2.11 -5.87 -22.39
N ALA A 123 0.97 -6.50 -22.66
CA ALA A 123 0.52 -7.69 -21.93
C ALA A 123 1.38 -8.94 -22.21
N THR A 124 2.02 -9.04 -23.37
CA THR A 124 2.76 -10.22 -23.82
C THR A 124 4.25 -9.96 -24.01
N ASN A 125 4.61 -8.72 -24.27
CA ASN A 125 5.98 -8.24 -24.45
C ASN A 125 6.14 -6.87 -23.75
N PRO A 126 6.18 -6.85 -22.41
CA PRO A 126 6.28 -5.62 -21.64
C PRO A 126 7.64 -4.95 -21.89
N ILE A 127 7.58 -3.66 -22.28
CA ILE A 127 8.74 -2.80 -22.50
C ILE A 127 8.53 -1.56 -21.62
N GLY A 128 9.48 -1.30 -20.73
CA GLY A 128 9.50 -0.16 -19.82
C GLY A 128 10.80 0.62 -19.90
N THR A 129 11.03 1.45 -18.88
CA THR A 129 12.23 2.30 -18.76
C THR A 129 13.12 1.88 -17.59
N GLY A 130 12.72 0.85 -16.85
CA GLY A 130 13.40 0.40 -15.63
C GLY A 130 14.72 -0.34 -15.87
N PRO A 131 15.47 -0.64 -14.79
CA PRO A 131 16.81 -1.25 -14.86
C PRO A 131 16.82 -2.69 -15.36
N PHE A 132 15.68 -3.37 -15.39
CA PHE A 132 15.54 -4.74 -15.86
C PHE A 132 14.47 -4.85 -16.93
N LYS A 133 14.73 -5.66 -17.95
CA LYS A 133 13.74 -6.02 -18.97
C LYS A 133 13.25 -7.46 -18.77
N VAL A 134 12.04 -7.74 -19.21
CA VAL A 134 11.47 -9.09 -19.16
C VAL A 134 12.16 -9.94 -20.21
N LYS A 135 12.84 -11.01 -19.74
CA LYS A 135 13.44 -12.01 -20.60
C LYS A 135 12.48 -13.12 -20.95
N LYS A 136 11.69 -13.57 -19.94
CA LYS A 136 10.73 -14.64 -20.12
C LYS A 136 9.66 -14.59 -19.04
N PHE A 137 8.43 -14.76 -19.44
CA PHE A 137 7.31 -14.99 -18.56
C PHE A 137 6.71 -16.38 -18.82
N ALA A 138 6.65 -17.21 -17.80
CA ALA A 138 5.97 -18.50 -17.82
C ALA A 138 4.78 -18.41 -16.84
N GLU A 139 3.58 -18.24 -17.36
CA GLU A 139 2.37 -18.03 -16.60
C GLU A 139 2.19 -19.06 -15.49
N GLY A 140 1.89 -18.60 -14.27
CA GLY A 140 1.73 -19.43 -13.08
C GLY A 140 3.01 -20.10 -12.57
N GLN A 141 4.18 -19.88 -13.19
CA GLN A 141 5.43 -20.53 -12.82
C GLN A 141 6.52 -19.56 -12.41
N TYR A 142 6.93 -18.66 -13.32
CA TYR A 142 8.02 -17.72 -13.02
C TYR A 142 8.08 -16.55 -14.01
N LEU A 143 8.75 -15.48 -13.57
CA LEU A 143 9.21 -14.36 -14.40
C LEU A 143 10.74 -14.29 -14.35
N GLU A 144 11.38 -14.26 -15.50
CA GLU A 144 12.82 -14.01 -15.64
C GLU A 144 13.06 -12.58 -16.13
N LEU A 145 13.90 -11.85 -15.41
CA LEU A 145 14.37 -10.52 -15.76
C LEU A 145 15.87 -10.57 -16.10
N GLU A 146 16.30 -9.72 -17.01
CA GLU A 146 17.72 -9.48 -17.30
C GLU A 146 18.01 -7.98 -17.21
N LYS A 147 19.22 -7.62 -16.75
CA LYS A 147 19.66 -6.22 -16.66
C LYS A 147 19.57 -5.54 -18.02
N TYR A 148 19.09 -4.30 -18.03
CA TYR A 148 19.07 -3.46 -19.20
C TYR A 148 20.31 -2.56 -19.21
N ASP A 149 21.24 -2.81 -20.13
CA ASP A 149 22.52 -2.07 -20.22
C ASP A 149 22.33 -0.60 -20.64
N GLY A 150 21.20 -0.28 -21.27
CA GLY A 150 20.80 1.09 -21.63
C GLY A 150 20.11 1.88 -20.52
N TYR A 151 20.00 1.34 -19.31
CA TYR A 151 19.34 2.04 -18.19
C TYR A 151 20.07 3.35 -17.87
N TRP A 152 19.32 4.40 -17.62
CA TRP A 152 19.85 5.75 -17.43
C TRP A 152 20.82 5.90 -16.24
N ASN A 153 20.61 5.14 -15.16
CA ASN A 153 21.50 5.14 -14.00
C ASN A 153 22.56 4.03 -14.12
N GLN A 154 23.68 4.37 -14.72
CA GLN A 154 24.80 3.44 -14.94
C GLN A 154 25.56 3.10 -13.64
N ASP A 155 25.39 3.90 -12.57
CA ASP A 155 26.02 3.66 -11.26
C ASP A 155 25.24 2.63 -10.42
N LEU A 156 24.11 2.14 -10.92
CA LEU A 156 23.31 1.13 -10.22
C LEU A 156 24.06 -0.21 -10.20
N ASP A 157 24.62 -0.55 -9.03
CA ASP A 157 25.20 -1.87 -8.79
C ASP A 157 24.10 -2.89 -8.47
N CYS A 158 23.88 -3.83 -9.36
CA CYS A 158 22.84 -4.83 -9.22
C CYS A 158 23.20 -6.14 -9.94
N VAL A 159 22.41 -7.19 -9.66
CA VAL A 159 22.54 -8.48 -10.35
C VAL A 159 22.26 -8.32 -11.85
N THR A 160 22.83 -9.21 -12.66
CA THR A 160 22.63 -9.20 -14.12
C THR A 160 21.35 -9.88 -14.56
N SER A 161 20.75 -10.71 -13.69
CA SER A 161 19.48 -11.39 -13.94
C SER A 161 18.80 -11.75 -12.64
N ALA A 162 17.47 -11.84 -12.66
CA ALA A 162 16.66 -12.30 -11.56
C ALA A 162 15.56 -13.22 -12.08
N LYS A 163 15.21 -14.25 -11.30
CA LYS A 163 14.09 -15.14 -11.58
C LYS A 163 13.14 -15.15 -10.42
N PHE A 164 11.96 -14.63 -10.62
CA PHE A 164 10.86 -14.63 -9.64
C PHE A 164 10.05 -15.90 -9.84
N LYS A 165 10.13 -16.82 -8.90
CA LYS A 165 9.39 -18.09 -8.93
C LYS A 165 8.07 -17.90 -8.19
N PHE A 166 6.97 -18.33 -8.77
CA PHE A 166 5.64 -18.23 -8.16
C PHE A 166 5.35 -19.50 -7.38
N ILE A 167 5.34 -19.40 -6.07
CA ILE A 167 5.08 -20.52 -5.16
C ILE A 167 3.92 -20.10 -4.26
N ALA A 168 2.77 -20.75 -4.43
CA ALA A 168 1.54 -20.38 -3.74
C ALA A 168 1.54 -20.77 -2.25
N ASP A 169 2.30 -21.81 -1.89
CA ASP A 169 2.36 -22.32 -0.52
C ASP A 169 3.62 -21.83 0.18
N ALA A 170 3.46 -21.15 1.33
CA ALA A 170 4.55 -20.54 2.08
C ALA A 170 5.51 -21.58 2.69
N GLU A 171 5.01 -22.78 3.07
CA GLU A 171 5.86 -23.86 3.58
C GLU A 171 6.70 -24.45 2.45
N ALA A 172 6.12 -24.66 1.27
CA ALA A 172 6.85 -25.11 0.10
C ALA A 172 7.94 -24.10 -0.30
N ALA A 173 7.63 -22.80 -0.27
CA ALA A 173 8.61 -21.75 -0.55
C ALA A 173 9.78 -21.76 0.45
N PHE A 174 9.49 -21.96 1.74
CA PHE A 174 10.51 -22.06 2.78
C PHE A 174 11.40 -23.31 2.60
N LEU A 175 10.81 -24.46 2.26
CA LEU A 175 11.57 -25.66 1.95
C LEU A 175 12.45 -25.52 0.70
N GLU A 176 12.00 -24.76 -0.31
CA GLU A 176 12.81 -24.47 -1.49
C GLU A 176 14.01 -23.57 -1.14
N LEU A 177 13.85 -22.59 -0.24
CA LEU A 177 14.97 -21.81 0.29
C LEU A 177 15.97 -22.71 1.01
N GLN A 178 15.50 -23.55 1.91
CA GLN A 178 16.37 -24.49 2.66
C GLN A 178 17.05 -25.51 1.75
N GLY A 179 16.39 -25.92 0.67
CA GLY A 179 16.93 -26.84 -0.33
C GLY A 179 17.87 -26.18 -1.36
N GLY A 180 18.04 -24.84 -1.30
CA GLY A 180 18.90 -24.10 -2.22
C GLY A 180 18.36 -24.03 -3.65
N THR A 181 17.06 -24.21 -3.87
CA THR A 181 16.42 -24.07 -5.20
C THR A 181 15.96 -22.65 -5.48
N ILE A 182 15.92 -21.80 -4.45
CA ILE A 182 15.82 -20.34 -4.52
C ILE A 182 16.89 -19.72 -3.63
N ASP A 183 17.37 -18.53 -4.00
CA ASP A 183 18.44 -17.80 -3.31
C ASP A 183 17.89 -16.78 -2.32
N MET A 184 16.64 -16.34 -2.48
CA MET A 184 16.00 -15.32 -1.70
C MET A 184 14.51 -15.63 -1.51
N LEU A 185 14.01 -15.42 -0.30
CA LEU A 185 12.58 -15.51 0.03
C LEU A 185 12.18 -14.26 0.83
N THR A 186 11.10 -13.63 0.43
CA THR A 186 10.53 -12.45 1.11
C THR A 186 9.31 -12.84 1.95
N GLY A 187 8.95 -12.00 2.93
CA GLY A 187 7.73 -12.19 3.73
C GLY A 187 7.80 -13.33 4.73
N LEU A 188 9.00 -13.66 5.23
CA LEU A 188 9.17 -14.68 6.26
C LEU A 188 8.55 -14.24 7.58
N THR A 189 7.83 -15.18 8.20
CA THR A 189 7.36 -15.05 9.58
C THR A 189 8.49 -15.28 10.57
N ASN A 190 8.33 -14.80 11.81
CA ASN A 190 9.39 -14.90 12.85
C ASN A 190 9.80 -16.33 13.15
N ASP A 191 8.86 -17.27 13.21
CA ASP A 191 9.13 -18.69 13.43
C ASP A 191 10.01 -19.28 12.32
N LYS A 192 9.77 -18.87 11.06
CA LYS A 192 10.60 -19.25 9.92
C LYS A 192 12.00 -18.67 10.00
N VAL A 193 12.12 -17.39 10.37
CA VAL A 193 13.44 -16.74 10.59
C VAL A 193 14.21 -17.46 11.67
N GLN A 194 13.58 -17.81 12.80
CA GLN A 194 14.21 -18.55 13.87
C GLN A 194 14.63 -19.99 13.49
N ALA A 195 13.96 -20.57 12.49
CA ALA A 195 14.30 -21.90 11.98
C ALA A 195 15.46 -21.89 10.97
N LEU A 196 15.93 -20.71 10.52
CA LEU A 196 17.10 -20.58 9.66
C LEU A 196 18.39 -20.74 10.49
N ASN A 197 19.40 -21.32 9.85
CA ASN A 197 20.75 -21.42 10.42
C ASN A 197 21.59 -20.19 10.05
N SER A 198 22.84 -20.14 10.53
CA SER A 198 23.78 -19.02 10.32
C SER A 198 24.25 -18.84 8.86
N ASP A 199 23.88 -19.72 7.92
CA ASP A 199 24.28 -19.62 6.51
C ASP A 199 23.37 -18.64 5.76
N TYR A 200 22.25 -18.22 6.36
CA TYR A 200 21.32 -17.27 5.78
C TYR A 200 21.57 -15.86 6.31
N ASN A 201 21.50 -14.89 5.38
CA ASN A 201 21.49 -13.48 5.73
C ASN A 201 20.03 -12.99 5.82
N VAL A 202 19.61 -12.61 7.02
CA VAL A 202 18.26 -12.07 7.26
C VAL A 202 18.32 -10.54 7.17
N VAL A 203 17.59 -9.97 6.22
CA VAL A 203 17.43 -8.53 6.05
C VAL A 203 16.04 -8.13 6.52
N GLU A 204 15.98 -7.19 7.44
CA GLU A 204 14.74 -6.66 7.97
C GLU A 204 14.56 -5.22 7.52
N SER A 205 13.33 -4.84 7.16
CA SER A 205 12.99 -3.47 6.84
C SER A 205 11.57 -3.15 7.34
N THR A 206 11.32 -1.86 7.58
CA THR A 206 9.98 -1.39 7.93
C THR A 206 9.18 -1.17 6.66
N MET A 207 7.98 -1.75 6.61
CA MET A 207 7.03 -1.51 5.51
C MET A 207 6.18 -0.27 5.82
N MET A 208 5.81 0.46 4.77
CA MET A 208 4.78 1.49 4.87
C MET A 208 3.37 0.87 4.83
N LEU A 209 3.14 -0.06 5.73
CA LEU A 209 1.91 -0.84 5.83
C LEU A 209 1.33 -0.69 7.24
N ILE A 210 0.11 -0.17 7.33
CA ILE A 210 -0.69 -0.22 8.57
C ILE A 210 -1.41 -1.56 8.62
N HIS A 211 -1.14 -2.32 9.67
CA HIS A 211 -1.83 -3.54 10.02
C HIS A 211 -2.78 -3.25 11.18
N GLY A 212 -4.07 -3.51 11.02
CA GLY A 212 -5.04 -3.16 12.05
C GLY A 212 -6.37 -3.89 11.96
N LEU A 213 -7.15 -3.74 13.03
CA LEU A 213 -8.57 -4.09 13.08
C LEU A 213 -9.39 -2.89 12.59
N PHE A 214 -10.08 -3.04 11.47
CA PHE A 214 -10.98 -2.04 10.90
C PHE A 214 -12.42 -2.36 11.27
N LEU A 215 -13.13 -1.36 11.79
CA LEU A 215 -14.48 -1.48 12.32
C LEU A 215 -15.48 -0.89 11.32
N ASN A 216 -16.54 -1.64 11.00
CA ASN A 216 -17.62 -1.13 10.17
C ASN A 216 -18.59 -0.29 11.02
N ASN A 217 -18.60 1.02 10.83
CA ASN A 217 -19.42 1.95 11.59
C ASN A 217 -20.92 1.85 11.28
N SER A 218 -21.34 1.07 10.28
CA SER A 218 -22.77 0.79 10.03
C SER A 218 -23.32 -0.39 10.83
N TYR A 219 -22.46 -1.24 11.42
CA TYR A 219 -22.88 -2.32 12.31
C TYR A 219 -23.30 -1.77 13.66
N GLU A 220 -24.51 -2.14 14.18
CA GLU A 220 -25.18 -1.47 15.30
C GLU A 220 -24.29 -1.29 16.54
N PRO A 221 -23.61 -2.30 17.11
CA PRO A 221 -22.75 -2.08 18.27
C PRO A 221 -21.62 -1.09 17.99
N LEU A 222 -21.07 -1.07 16.77
CA LEU A 222 -19.94 -0.23 16.38
C LEU A 222 -20.34 1.20 15.96
N GLN A 223 -21.64 1.51 15.88
CA GLN A 223 -22.12 2.88 15.66
C GLN A 223 -21.81 3.77 16.88
N ASP A 224 -21.85 3.22 18.08
CA ASP A 224 -21.50 3.96 19.30
C ASP A 224 -19.98 4.12 19.43
N VAL A 225 -19.53 5.36 19.50
CA VAL A 225 -18.09 5.68 19.65
C VAL A 225 -17.49 5.08 20.92
N ARG A 226 -18.28 4.94 22.00
CA ARG A 226 -17.82 4.35 23.26
C ARG A 226 -17.49 2.87 23.09
N VAL A 227 -18.24 2.15 22.27
CA VAL A 227 -17.93 0.75 21.92
C VAL A 227 -16.62 0.68 21.17
N ARG A 228 -16.42 1.51 20.15
CA ARG A 228 -15.15 1.53 19.40
C ARG A 228 -13.95 1.91 20.28
N GLN A 229 -14.12 2.85 21.19
CA GLN A 229 -13.12 3.22 22.20
C GLN A 229 -12.83 2.04 23.16
N ALA A 230 -13.87 1.36 23.62
CA ALA A 230 -13.72 0.18 24.47
C ALA A 230 -12.88 -0.91 23.81
N LEU A 231 -13.14 -1.21 22.52
CA LEU A 231 -12.32 -2.17 21.76
C LEU A 231 -10.85 -1.71 21.68
N ASN A 232 -10.61 -0.40 21.53
CA ASN A 232 -9.25 0.14 21.53
C ASN A 232 -8.54 -0.05 22.88
N TYR A 233 -9.24 0.13 24.02
CA TYR A 233 -8.68 -0.11 25.36
C TYR A 233 -8.52 -1.60 25.68
N ALA A 234 -9.36 -2.47 25.09
CA ALA A 234 -9.34 -3.91 25.35
C ALA A 234 -8.21 -4.65 24.59
N ILE A 235 -7.62 -4.04 23.56
CA ILE A 235 -6.59 -4.67 22.72
C ILE A 235 -5.19 -4.27 23.19
N ASP A 236 -4.43 -5.26 23.66
CA ASP A 236 -3.01 -5.14 24.00
C ASP A 236 -2.16 -5.24 22.74
N ARG A 237 -1.82 -4.08 22.17
CA ARG A 237 -1.00 -3.98 20.96
C ARG A 237 0.46 -4.36 21.22
N ASP A 238 0.97 -4.13 22.44
CA ASP A 238 2.33 -4.52 22.82
C ASP A 238 2.47 -6.04 22.80
N ALA A 239 1.49 -6.76 23.34
CA ALA A 239 1.48 -8.21 23.32
C ALA A 239 1.40 -8.77 21.88
N ILE A 240 0.56 -8.16 20.99
CA ILE A 240 0.50 -8.53 19.58
C ILE A 240 1.84 -8.29 18.89
N ASN A 241 2.44 -7.11 19.12
CA ASN A 241 3.73 -6.74 18.52
C ASN A 241 4.84 -7.69 18.98
N GLU A 242 4.90 -8.00 20.26
CA GLU A 242 5.92 -8.93 20.78
C GLU A 242 5.73 -10.33 20.22
N PHE A 243 4.50 -10.85 20.22
CA PHE A 243 4.23 -12.22 19.80
C PHE A 243 4.40 -12.45 18.28
N LEU A 244 3.86 -11.56 17.45
CA LEU A 244 3.88 -11.73 16.00
C LEU A 244 5.09 -11.09 15.32
N PHE A 245 5.64 -10.01 15.90
CA PHE A 245 6.66 -9.20 15.24
C PHE A 245 7.95 -9.04 16.06
N ASN A 246 8.13 -9.79 17.16
CA ASN A 246 9.29 -9.71 18.07
C ASN A 246 9.57 -8.27 18.56
N GLY A 247 8.52 -7.49 18.80
CA GLY A 247 8.64 -6.10 19.22
C GLY A 247 9.16 -5.13 18.14
N LYS A 248 9.29 -5.57 16.87
CA LYS A 248 9.95 -4.80 15.82
C LYS A 248 9.03 -3.88 15.05
N SER A 249 7.70 -4.03 15.16
CA SER A 249 6.75 -3.13 14.54
C SER A 249 6.59 -1.85 15.34
N LYS A 250 6.34 -0.73 14.69
CA LYS A 250 5.93 0.50 15.36
C LYS A 250 4.44 0.41 15.71
N ILE A 251 4.12 0.50 17.00
CA ILE A 251 2.73 0.60 17.45
C ILE A 251 2.22 1.99 17.13
N ILE A 252 1.06 2.07 16.51
CA ILE A 252 0.34 3.30 16.21
C ILE A 252 -1.04 3.27 16.86
N GLN A 253 -1.53 4.44 17.25
CA GLN A 253 -2.85 4.60 17.87
C GLN A 253 -3.79 5.45 17.01
N THR A 254 -3.33 5.84 15.86
CA THR A 254 -4.08 6.51 14.82
C THR A 254 -3.84 5.78 13.50
N HIS A 255 -4.54 6.18 12.45
CA HIS A 255 -4.25 5.72 11.09
C HIS A 255 -3.20 6.57 10.36
N GLY A 256 -2.42 7.37 11.11
CA GLY A 256 -1.26 8.09 10.58
C GLY A 256 -0.03 7.21 10.48
N TYR A 257 0.81 7.49 9.47
CA TYR A 257 2.08 6.80 9.27
C TYR A 257 3.21 7.60 9.90
N PRO A 258 3.91 7.09 10.93
CA PRO A 258 4.99 7.83 11.61
C PRO A 258 6.15 8.22 10.70
N MET A 259 6.33 7.51 9.59
CA MET A 259 7.38 7.81 8.61
C MET A 259 7.05 9.04 7.76
N ILE A 260 5.78 9.39 7.62
CA ILE A 260 5.33 10.58 6.87
C ILE A 260 5.14 11.72 7.86
N THR A 261 6.27 12.32 8.28
CA THR A 261 6.32 13.28 9.39
C THR A 261 5.46 14.53 9.17
N ALA A 262 5.24 14.96 7.93
CA ALA A 262 4.39 16.09 7.60
C ALA A 262 2.91 15.86 7.93
N TRP A 263 2.46 14.61 7.96
CA TRP A 263 1.07 14.21 8.18
C TRP A 263 0.87 13.42 9.48
N TYR A 264 1.93 13.14 10.22
CA TYR A 264 1.85 12.39 11.45
C TYR A 264 1.84 13.30 12.67
N ASN A 265 0.80 13.21 13.47
CA ASN A 265 0.73 13.92 14.75
C ASN A 265 1.14 12.99 15.90
N ALA A 266 2.37 13.16 16.39
CA ALA A 266 2.91 12.38 17.51
C ALA A 266 2.17 12.62 18.85
N ASP A 267 1.45 13.73 18.99
CA ASP A 267 0.68 14.04 20.21
C ASP A 267 -0.51 13.08 20.41
N THR A 268 -0.87 12.31 19.37
CA THR A 268 -1.91 11.27 19.45
C THR A 268 -1.39 9.96 20.02
N GLU A 269 -0.08 9.79 20.15
CA GLU A 269 0.51 8.60 20.79
C GLU A 269 0.11 8.54 22.28
N GLY A 270 -0.25 7.35 22.77
CA GLY A 270 -0.68 7.17 24.16
C GLY A 270 -2.16 7.47 24.42
N THR A 271 -2.95 7.83 23.41
CA THR A 271 -4.40 8.09 23.55
C THR A 271 -5.16 6.86 24.05
N TYR A 272 -4.83 5.68 23.54
CA TYR A 272 -5.48 4.41 23.91
C TYR A 272 -4.42 3.43 24.44
N THR A 273 -4.17 3.47 25.75
CA THR A 273 -3.36 2.46 26.44
C THR A 273 -4.21 1.26 26.82
N TYR A 274 -3.65 0.06 26.82
CA TYR A 274 -4.36 -1.15 27.23
C TYR A 274 -4.94 -1.02 28.65
N ASP A 275 -6.27 -1.10 28.76
CA ASP A 275 -7.01 -0.95 30.03
C ASP A 275 -8.36 -1.68 29.96
N VAL A 276 -8.38 -2.92 30.44
CA VAL A 276 -9.56 -3.79 30.43
C VAL A 276 -10.71 -3.22 31.27
N GLU A 277 -10.41 -2.56 32.39
CA GLU A 277 -11.45 -2.02 33.26
C GLU A 277 -12.10 -0.79 32.61
N LYS A 278 -11.31 0.07 31.95
CA LYS A 278 -11.85 1.19 31.18
C LYS A 278 -12.69 0.70 29.99
N ALA A 279 -12.29 -0.37 29.33
CA ALA A 279 -13.07 -0.98 28.26
C ALA A 279 -14.45 -1.46 28.77
N LYS A 280 -14.49 -2.18 29.89
CA LYS A 280 -15.75 -2.63 30.52
C LYS A 280 -16.66 -1.48 30.95
N GLU A 281 -16.09 -0.40 31.51
CA GLU A 281 -16.80 0.81 31.85
C GLU A 281 -17.51 1.39 30.64
N LEU A 282 -16.80 1.62 29.55
CA LEU A 282 -17.32 2.16 28.30
C LEU A 282 -18.40 1.27 27.65
N LEU A 283 -18.20 -0.07 27.66
CA LEU A 283 -19.21 -1.00 27.17
C LEU A 283 -20.49 -0.92 28.02
N THR A 284 -20.36 -0.83 29.34
CA THR A 284 -21.51 -0.69 30.25
C THR A 284 -22.28 0.62 30.00
N GLU A 285 -21.54 1.74 29.83
CA GLU A 285 -22.12 3.03 29.49
C GLU A 285 -22.83 3.06 28.15
N ALA A 286 -22.33 2.27 27.19
CA ALA A 286 -22.92 2.12 25.87
C ALA A 286 -24.12 1.15 25.83
N GLY A 287 -24.40 0.45 26.94
CA GLY A 287 -25.48 -0.53 27.03
C GLY A 287 -25.07 -1.95 26.66
N TYR A 288 -23.79 -2.24 26.53
CA TYR A 288 -23.24 -3.55 26.20
C TYR A 288 -22.45 -4.17 27.37
N GLY A 289 -22.82 -3.87 28.62
CA GLY A 289 -22.14 -4.42 29.79
C GLY A 289 -22.23 -5.94 29.94
N ASP A 290 -23.20 -6.58 29.30
CA ASP A 290 -23.32 -8.04 29.20
C ASP A 290 -22.53 -8.63 27.98
N GLY A 291 -21.85 -7.77 27.22
CA GLY A 291 -21.12 -8.15 26.01
C GLY A 291 -21.99 -8.18 24.74
N PHE A 292 -21.37 -8.56 23.64
CA PHE A 292 -22.03 -8.75 22.34
C PHE A 292 -21.20 -9.68 21.45
N ASP A 293 -21.81 -10.17 20.36
CA ASP A 293 -21.14 -10.99 19.35
C ASP A 293 -20.54 -10.09 18.26
N LEU A 294 -19.29 -10.37 17.84
CA LEU A 294 -18.60 -9.65 16.79
C LEU A 294 -17.95 -10.65 15.81
N GLU A 295 -18.18 -10.46 14.51
CA GLU A 295 -17.46 -11.20 13.48
C GLU A 295 -16.22 -10.41 13.03
N ILE A 296 -15.07 -11.09 12.94
CA ILE A 296 -13.86 -10.60 12.28
C ILE A 296 -13.67 -11.38 10.98
N THR A 297 -13.90 -10.75 9.85
CA THR A 297 -13.62 -11.33 8.54
C THR A 297 -12.17 -11.09 8.16
N VAL A 298 -11.43 -12.15 7.78
CA VAL A 298 -10.01 -12.06 7.41
C VAL A 298 -9.73 -12.80 6.11
N PRO A 299 -8.84 -12.30 5.23
CA PRO A 299 -8.40 -13.04 4.07
C PRO A 299 -7.46 -14.19 4.50
N SER A 300 -7.80 -15.43 4.09
CA SER A 300 -7.14 -16.66 4.53
C SER A 300 -5.69 -16.81 4.04
N ASN A 301 -5.32 -16.11 2.97
CA ASN A 301 -3.99 -16.16 2.38
C ASN A 301 -2.93 -15.33 3.15
N TYR A 302 -3.34 -14.57 4.17
CA TYR A 302 -2.44 -13.78 5.02
C TYR A 302 -2.41 -14.30 6.45
N SER A 303 -1.53 -15.24 6.73
CA SER A 303 -1.42 -15.90 8.03
C SER A 303 -1.25 -14.92 9.20
N GLN A 304 -0.51 -13.82 9.01
CA GLN A 304 -0.34 -12.79 10.04
C GLN A 304 -1.67 -12.09 10.39
N HIS A 305 -2.55 -11.87 9.42
CA HIS A 305 -3.86 -11.27 9.69
C HIS A 305 -4.76 -12.24 10.45
N VAL A 306 -4.72 -13.53 10.10
CA VAL A 306 -5.46 -14.58 10.82
C VAL A 306 -4.97 -14.69 12.27
N GLN A 307 -3.66 -14.78 12.49
CA GLN A 307 -3.08 -14.85 13.84
C GLN A 307 -3.38 -13.59 14.68
N THR A 308 -3.36 -12.41 14.07
CA THR A 308 -3.75 -11.17 14.76
C THR A 308 -5.22 -11.22 15.17
N ALA A 309 -6.12 -11.68 14.31
CA ALA A 309 -7.53 -11.83 14.64
C ALA A 309 -7.76 -12.84 15.79
N GLU A 310 -6.99 -13.94 15.82
CA GLU A 310 -7.05 -14.94 16.91
C GLU A 310 -6.64 -14.32 18.26
N ILE A 311 -5.55 -13.53 18.31
CA ILE A 311 -5.13 -12.87 19.54
C ILE A 311 -6.15 -11.81 19.96
N ILE A 312 -6.66 -11.01 19.02
CA ILE A 312 -7.71 -10.03 19.31
C ILE A 312 -8.97 -10.70 19.87
N ALA A 313 -9.38 -11.83 19.31
CA ALA A 313 -10.53 -12.59 19.80
C ALA A 313 -10.37 -13.03 21.26
N GLU A 314 -9.19 -13.51 21.64
CA GLU A 314 -8.88 -13.88 23.02
C GLU A 314 -8.91 -12.66 23.95
N GLN A 315 -8.34 -11.54 23.54
CA GLN A 315 -8.30 -10.32 24.33
C GLN A 315 -9.70 -9.73 24.52
N LEU A 316 -10.51 -9.68 23.48
CA LEU A 316 -11.87 -9.14 23.52
C LEU A 316 -12.83 -9.99 24.38
N ALA A 317 -12.58 -11.29 24.51
CA ALA A 317 -13.33 -12.16 25.40
C ALA A 317 -13.23 -11.72 26.88
N ALA A 318 -12.13 -11.08 27.28
CA ALA A 318 -11.94 -10.54 28.64
C ALA A 318 -12.89 -9.40 29.01
N VAL A 319 -13.49 -8.76 27.99
CA VAL A 319 -14.48 -7.68 28.16
C VAL A 319 -15.89 -8.09 27.72
N GLY A 320 -16.12 -9.40 27.51
CA GLY A 320 -17.44 -9.94 27.18
C GLY A 320 -17.80 -9.89 25.68
N VAL A 321 -16.87 -9.52 24.79
CA VAL A 321 -17.12 -9.54 23.35
C VAL A 321 -16.75 -10.91 22.79
N ASN A 322 -17.76 -11.62 22.25
CA ASN A 322 -17.58 -12.96 21.68
C ASN A 322 -17.23 -12.85 20.21
N VAL A 323 -15.97 -13.13 19.86
CA VAL A 323 -15.51 -13.01 18.47
C VAL A 323 -15.66 -14.34 17.72
N THR A 324 -16.22 -14.26 16.53
CA THR A 324 -16.17 -15.33 15.51
C THR A 324 -15.24 -14.89 14.37
N ILE A 325 -14.25 -15.71 14.04
CA ILE A 325 -13.33 -15.44 12.92
C ILE A 325 -13.86 -16.11 11.66
N ASN A 326 -14.13 -15.31 10.64
CA ASN A 326 -14.59 -15.74 9.32
C ASN A 326 -13.43 -15.60 8.32
N GLN A 327 -12.79 -16.72 7.97
CA GLN A 327 -11.72 -16.74 6.98
C GLN A 327 -12.30 -16.91 5.58
N VAL A 328 -11.98 -15.97 4.68
CA VAL A 328 -12.47 -15.94 3.30
C VAL A 328 -11.32 -15.88 2.29
N GLU A 329 -11.58 -16.32 1.08
CA GLU A 329 -10.65 -16.15 -0.04
C GLU A 329 -10.47 -14.67 -0.37
N TRP A 330 -9.27 -14.29 -0.88
CA TRP A 330 -8.93 -12.90 -1.19
C TRP A 330 -9.94 -12.21 -2.12
N SER A 331 -10.41 -12.91 -3.15
CA SER A 331 -11.42 -12.38 -4.08
C SER A 331 -12.74 -12.08 -3.40
N ALA A 332 -13.18 -12.92 -2.48
CA ALA A 332 -14.38 -12.71 -1.68
C ALA A 332 -14.19 -11.54 -0.71
N TRP A 333 -13.01 -11.43 -0.07
CA TRP A 333 -12.71 -10.28 0.77
C TRP A 333 -12.79 -8.96 -0.01
N LEU A 334 -12.24 -8.91 -1.24
CA LEU A 334 -12.31 -7.72 -2.09
C LEU A 334 -13.74 -7.37 -2.49
N SER A 335 -14.56 -8.35 -2.89
CA SER A 335 -15.94 -8.12 -3.32
C SER A 335 -16.87 -7.76 -2.17
N ASP A 336 -16.81 -8.52 -1.08
CA ASP A 336 -17.81 -8.45 -0.03
C ASP A 336 -17.43 -7.44 1.05
N VAL A 337 -16.17 -7.50 1.53
CA VAL A 337 -15.69 -6.60 2.59
C VAL A 337 -15.33 -5.23 2.04
N TYR A 338 -14.40 -5.17 1.07
CA TYR A 338 -13.84 -3.89 0.62
C TYR A 338 -14.81 -3.10 -0.27
N GLN A 339 -15.41 -3.74 -1.26
CA GLN A 339 -16.35 -3.09 -2.19
C GLN A 339 -17.78 -3.12 -1.68
N GLY A 340 -18.25 -4.29 -1.20
CA GLY A 340 -19.62 -4.52 -0.75
C GLY A 340 -19.92 -3.93 0.62
N ARG A 341 -18.90 -3.75 1.47
CA ARG A 341 -19.03 -3.28 2.88
C ARG A 341 -19.92 -4.19 3.73
N ASP A 342 -20.05 -5.47 3.32
CA ASP A 342 -20.85 -6.48 4.01
C ASP A 342 -19.96 -7.25 4.99
N TYR A 343 -19.67 -6.64 6.13
CA TYR A 343 -18.86 -7.19 7.21
C TYR A 343 -19.10 -6.41 8.51
N GLN A 344 -18.71 -6.96 9.65
CA GLN A 344 -18.75 -6.28 10.93
C GLN A 344 -17.41 -5.65 11.31
N SER A 345 -16.36 -6.44 11.25
CA SER A 345 -14.97 -5.98 11.41
C SER A 345 -14.02 -6.82 10.56
N THR A 346 -12.82 -6.31 10.28
CA THR A 346 -11.81 -7.04 9.50
C THR A 346 -10.40 -6.71 9.96
N VAL A 347 -9.52 -7.71 9.96
CA VAL A 347 -8.08 -7.51 10.13
C VAL A 347 -7.41 -7.56 8.77
N ILE A 348 -6.73 -6.48 8.42
CA ILE A 348 -6.06 -6.30 7.12
C ILE A 348 -4.89 -5.34 7.24
N GLY A 349 -3.97 -5.37 6.27
CA GLY A 349 -2.90 -4.41 6.11
C GLY A 349 -3.09 -3.52 4.87
N PHE A 350 -2.85 -2.22 5.01
CA PHE A 350 -2.84 -1.27 3.89
C PHE A 350 -1.45 -0.69 3.68
N ASP A 351 -0.91 -0.93 2.48
CA ASP A 351 0.36 -0.37 2.01
C ASP A 351 0.11 0.95 1.28
N ILE A 352 0.82 2.00 1.70
CA ILE A 352 0.75 3.33 1.09
C ILE A 352 2.05 3.78 0.44
N SER A 353 3.01 2.90 0.26
CA SER A 353 4.36 3.20 -0.26
C SER A 353 4.38 3.92 -1.62
N SER A 354 3.27 3.91 -2.35
CA SER A 354 3.12 4.55 -3.65
C SER A 354 1.93 5.52 -3.72
N GLN A 355 1.47 6.05 -2.58
CA GLN A 355 0.30 6.93 -2.52
C GLN A 355 0.64 8.25 -1.85
N ALA A 356 0.01 9.34 -2.32
CA ALA A 356 0.01 10.58 -1.58
C ALA A 356 -0.62 10.39 -0.19
N PRO A 357 -0.05 10.94 0.87
CA PRO A 357 -0.60 10.84 2.22
C PRO A 357 -2.07 11.23 2.31
N SER A 358 -2.48 12.30 1.64
CA SER A 358 -3.87 12.74 1.56
C SER A 358 -4.81 11.65 1.01
N THR A 359 -4.35 10.81 0.08
CA THR A 359 -5.14 9.69 -0.47
C THR A 359 -5.47 8.66 0.60
N TRP A 360 -4.55 8.42 1.55
CA TRP A 360 -4.81 7.55 2.68
C TRP A 360 -5.89 8.13 3.61
N TYR A 361 -5.76 9.40 3.99
CA TYR A 361 -6.72 10.07 4.87
C TYR A 361 -8.08 10.25 4.20
N LYS A 362 -8.14 10.36 2.87
CA LYS A 362 -9.40 10.39 2.10
C LYS A 362 -10.30 9.19 2.34
N ARG A 363 -9.74 8.03 2.77
CA ARG A 363 -10.52 6.84 3.10
C ARG A 363 -11.54 7.04 4.22
N TYR A 364 -11.33 8.03 5.06
CA TYR A 364 -12.20 8.35 6.19
C TYR A 364 -13.06 9.61 5.94
N TYR A 365 -12.97 10.17 4.74
CA TYR A 365 -13.84 11.26 4.31
C TYR A 365 -15.21 10.71 3.95
N THR A 366 -16.30 11.31 4.50
CA THR A 366 -17.68 10.78 4.48
C THR A 366 -18.17 10.43 3.07
N GLU A 367 -17.83 11.24 2.05
CA GLU A 367 -18.26 11.01 0.67
C GLU A 367 -17.27 10.18 -0.15
N SER A 368 -16.23 9.64 0.47
CA SER A 368 -15.23 8.87 -0.25
C SER A 368 -15.77 7.51 -0.69
N SER A 369 -15.64 7.20 -1.97
CA SER A 369 -15.93 5.86 -2.49
C SER A 369 -15.00 4.78 -1.91
N ASN A 370 -13.84 5.18 -1.38
CA ASN A 370 -12.84 4.31 -0.77
C ASN A 370 -13.03 4.12 0.73
N ASP A 371 -14.01 4.79 1.36
CA ASP A 371 -14.34 4.54 2.75
C ASP A 371 -15.12 3.22 2.86
N PHE A 372 -14.41 2.13 3.14
CA PHE A 372 -15.02 0.83 3.37
C PHE A 372 -15.47 0.63 4.82
N THR A 373 -15.09 1.55 5.73
CA THR A 373 -15.44 1.49 7.16
C THR A 373 -16.79 2.13 7.48
N ASN A 374 -17.42 2.79 6.53
CA ASN A 374 -18.65 3.58 6.73
C ASN A 374 -18.50 4.62 7.87
N PHE A 375 -17.28 5.18 8.02
CA PHE A 375 -17.04 6.26 8.97
C PHE A 375 -17.61 7.57 8.43
N SER A 376 -18.18 8.38 9.31
CA SER A 376 -18.69 9.70 8.96
C SER A 376 -18.50 10.67 10.14
N ASN A 377 -17.82 11.78 9.87
CA ASN A 377 -17.60 12.82 10.86
C ASN A 377 -17.38 14.18 10.18
N THR A 378 -18.28 15.13 10.40
CA THR A 378 -18.25 16.46 9.77
C THR A 378 -16.97 17.23 10.12
N GLU A 379 -16.50 17.15 11.37
CA GLU A 379 -15.27 17.83 11.79
C GLU A 379 -14.03 17.24 11.07
N TYR A 380 -14.01 15.91 10.91
CA TYR A 380 -12.97 15.26 10.13
C TYR A 380 -12.99 15.75 8.66
N ASP A 381 -14.16 15.82 8.05
CA ASP A 381 -14.32 16.26 6.66
C ASP A 381 -13.86 17.71 6.48
N GLU A 382 -14.20 18.59 7.42
CA GLU A 382 -13.76 19.99 7.40
C GLU A 382 -12.22 20.10 7.53
N LEU A 383 -11.62 19.36 8.48
CA LEU A 383 -10.16 19.37 8.71
C LEU A 383 -9.41 18.78 7.53
N TYR A 384 -9.91 17.69 6.95
CA TYR A 384 -9.34 17.09 5.76
C TYR A 384 -9.34 18.09 4.58
N GLY A 385 -10.47 18.78 4.35
CA GLY A 385 -10.56 19.81 3.30
C GLY A 385 -9.65 21.02 3.53
N GLN A 386 -9.29 21.34 4.79
CA GLN A 386 -8.33 22.39 5.11
C GLN A 386 -6.87 21.96 4.93
N ALA A 387 -6.59 20.67 5.00
CA ALA A 387 -5.25 20.12 4.88
C ALA A 387 -4.79 19.95 3.41
N LEU A 388 -5.74 19.93 2.47
CA LEU A 388 -5.48 19.87 1.01
C LEU A 388 -5.16 21.24 0.46
#